data_afa53028ab10082b5dd1b795a1aaee58
#
_entry.id   afa53028ab10082b5dd1b795a1aaee58
#
_cell.length_a   1.000
_cell.length_b   1.000
_cell.length_c   1.000
_cell.angle_alpha   90.00
_cell.angle_beta   90.00
_cell.angle_gamma   90.00
#
_symmetry.space_group_name_H-M   'P 1'
#
loop_
_entity.id
_entity.type
_entity.pdbx_description
1 polymer ?
#
loop_
_entity_poly.entity_id
_entity_poly.type
_entity_poly.pdbx_seq_one_letter_code
_entity_poly.pdbx_strand_id
1 'polypeptide(L)'
;MGLGLIMPVLPTLLRELVPAEQVAGHYGALLSLYALMQVVFAPVLGQLSDAYGRRPVLLASLAGAAVDYMIMASAPVLWVLYIGRLVSGVTGATGAVAASTIADSTGEDSRARWFGYMGACYGAGMIAGPALGGMLGGISAHAPFVAAALLNGFAFLLACILHKETHRSHGGTGKSVRIKPFILFRLDDALRGLAALFAVFFIIQLIGQAPASLWVIYGEDRFQWNTATVGLSLAAFGATHAIFQAFVTGPLSSRLGERRTLLFGMAADATGFVLLAFATQGWMVFPILLLLAAGGVGMPALQAMLSNNVSSNKQGALQGTLTSLTNLSSVAGPLGFTALYSATAGAWNGWVWIVGATLYLICLPILRRPFATSL
;
A
#
# COMPACT_ATOMS: atom_id res chain seq x y z
N MET A 1 3.13 -0.29 -11.40
CA MET A 1 4.01 0.74 -11.98
C MET A 1 3.44 2.15 -11.86
N GLY A 2 2.20 2.45 -12.27
CA GLY A 2 1.66 3.82 -12.25
C GLY A 2 1.80 4.54 -10.90
N LEU A 3 1.35 3.93 -9.80
CA LEU A 3 1.52 4.50 -8.46
C LEU A 3 3.00 4.73 -8.09
N GLY A 4 3.89 3.79 -8.45
CA GLY A 4 5.31 3.94 -8.18
C GLY A 4 5.95 5.10 -8.94
N LEU A 5 5.53 5.34 -10.20
CA LEU A 5 6.03 6.44 -11.02
C LEU A 5 5.74 7.81 -10.41
N ILE A 6 4.55 8.00 -9.84
CA ILE A 6 4.13 9.31 -9.32
C ILE A 6 4.60 9.57 -7.88
N MET A 7 4.94 8.52 -7.15
CA MET A 7 5.29 8.61 -5.73
C MET A 7 6.40 9.63 -5.44
N PRO A 8 7.55 9.62 -6.15
CA PRO A 8 8.64 10.54 -5.87
C PRO A 8 8.36 11.99 -6.30
N VAL A 9 7.30 12.25 -7.06
CA VAL A 9 7.10 13.54 -7.76
C VAL A 9 5.83 14.27 -7.33
N LEU A 10 4.87 13.57 -6.74
CA LEU A 10 3.61 14.21 -6.33
C LEU A 10 3.82 15.34 -5.30
N PRO A 11 4.72 15.24 -4.29
CA PRO A 11 5.03 16.39 -3.44
C PRO A 11 5.67 17.55 -4.20
N THR A 12 6.55 17.29 -5.16
CA THR A 12 7.15 18.33 -6.01
C THR A 12 6.09 19.08 -6.82
N LEU A 13 5.14 18.36 -7.42
CA LEU A 13 4.00 18.97 -8.12
C LEU A 13 3.12 19.80 -7.17
N LEU A 14 2.91 19.35 -5.93
CA LEU A 14 2.18 20.12 -4.94
C LEU A 14 2.89 21.43 -4.57
N ARG A 15 4.22 21.44 -4.51
CA ARG A 15 5.01 22.66 -4.25
C ARG A 15 4.85 23.73 -5.33
N GLU A 16 4.47 23.36 -6.56
CA GLU A 16 4.15 24.32 -7.62
C GLU A 16 2.75 24.97 -7.42
N LEU A 17 1.86 24.33 -6.66
CA LEU A 17 0.45 24.71 -6.53
C LEU A 17 0.07 25.31 -5.18
N VAL A 18 0.85 25.01 -4.13
CA VAL A 18 0.54 25.48 -2.76
C VAL A 18 1.81 25.87 -2.00
N PRO A 19 1.70 26.74 -0.95
CA PRO A 19 2.81 27.07 -0.06
C PRO A 19 3.43 25.82 0.59
N ALA A 20 4.74 25.85 0.84
CA ALA A 20 5.52 24.73 1.37
C ALA A 20 4.93 24.12 2.65
N GLU A 21 4.36 24.96 3.55
CA GLU A 21 3.78 24.53 4.82
C GLU A 21 2.52 23.67 4.65
N GLN A 22 1.82 23.81 3.51
CA GLN A 22 0.58 23.10 3.20
C GLN A 22 0.81 21.80 2.43
N VAL A 23 2.00 21.60 1.85
CA VAL A 23 2.33 20.46 0.98
C VAL A 23 2.06 19.12 1.67
N ALA A 24 2.57 18.93 2.89
CA ALA A 24 2.41 17.68 3.62
C ALA A 24 0.93 17.39 3.91
N GLY A 25 0.15 18.40 4.33
CA GLY A 25 -1.28 18.26 4.59
C GLY A 25 -2.06 17.84 3.34
N HIS A 26 -1.85 18.52 2.21
CA HIS A 26 -2.51 18.18 0.95
C HIS A 26 -2.05 16.83 0.40
N TYR A 27 -0.78 16.49 0.54
CA TYR A 27 -0.26 15.18 0.15
C TYR A 27 -0.95 14.04 0.93
N GLY A 28 -1.01 14.16 2.27
CA GLY A 28 -1.73 13.20 3.11
C GLY A 28 -3.22 13.10 2.75
N ALA A 29 -3.87 14.24 2.49
CA ALA A 29 -5.27 14.28 2.10
C ALA A 29 -5.51 13.59 0.74
N LEU A 30 -4.65 13.78 -0.26
CA LEU A 30 -4.74 13.11 -1.57
C LEU A 30 -4.57 11.59 -1.45
N LEU A 31 -3.61 11.12 -0.63
CA LEU A 31 -3.41 9.69 -0.38
C LEU A 31 -4.61 9.08 0.34
N SER A 32 -5.11 9.75 1.37
CA SER A 32 -6.26 9.28 2.16
C SER A 32 -7.55 9.30 1.36
N LEU A 33 -7.77 10.31 0.51
CA LEU A 33 -8.93 10.39 -0.37
C LEU A 33 -8.95 9.21 -1.35
N TYR A 34 -7.81 8.92 -1.97
CA TYR A 34 -7.66 7.77 -2.85
C TYR A 34 -7.98 6.46 -2.11
N ALA A 35 -7.39 6.25 -0.93
CA ALA A 35 -7.65 5.07 -0.12
C ALA A 35 -9.12 4.97 0.32
N LEU A 36 -9.73 6.08 0.73
CA LEU A 36 -11.14 6.13 1.11
C LEU A 36 -12.06 5.72 -0.05
N MET A 37 -11.81 6.26 -1.23
CA MET A 37 -12.59 5.90 -2.42
C MET A 37 -12.42 4.42 -2.77
N GLN A 38 -11.20 3.87 -2.66
CA GLN A 38 -11.00 2.43 -2.84
C GLN A 38 -11.78 1.59 -1.83
N VAL A 39 -11.78 1.99 -0.55
CA VAL A 39 -12.55 1.28 0.49
C VAL A 39 -14.04 1.23 0.15
N VAL A 40 -14.59 2.34 -0.33
CA VAL A 40 -16.02 2.45 -0.67
C VAL A 40 -16.35 1.70 -1.96
N PHE A 41 -15.54 1.86 -3.00
CA PHE A 41 -15.88 1.40 -4.35
C PHE A 41 -15.30 0.04 -4.72
N ALA A 42 -14.24 -0.47 -4.07
CA ALA A 42 -13.70 -1.79 -4.38
C ALA A 42 -14.74 -2.94 -4.22
N PRO A 43 -15.57 -2.98 -3.17
CA PRO A 43 -16.63 -3.98 -3.07
C PRO A 43 -17.70 -3.84 -4.17
N VAL A 44 -18.01 -2.60 -4.58
CA VAL A 44 -18.98 -2.33 -5.67
C VAL A 44 -18.43 -2.83 -7.00
N LEU A 45 -17.17 -2.48 -7.30
CA LEU A 45 -16.50 -2.93 -8.52
C LEU A 45 -16.32 -4.46 -8.55
N GLY A 46 -16.07 -5.10 -7.40
CA GLY A 46 -16.06 -6.55 -7.27
C GLY A 46 -17.41 -7.15 -7.66
N GLN A 47 -18.50 -6.66 -7.10
CA GLN A 47 -19.87 -7.13 -7.43
C GLN A 47 -20.24 -6.85 -8.89
N LEU A 48 -19.86 -5.69 -9.43
CA LEU A 48 -20.04 -5.39 -10.87
C LEU A 48 -19.24 -6.37 -11.73
N SER A 49 -18.03 -6.70 -11.33
CA SER A 49 -17.17 -7.67 -12.02
C SER A 49 -17.77 -9.09 -12.01
N ASP A 50 -18.42 -9.47 -10.90
CA ASP A 50 -19.15 -10.75 -10.81
C ASP A 50 -20.45 -10.74 -11.64
N ALA A 51 -21.12 -9.60 -11.77
CA ALA A 51 -22.41 -9.50 -12.45
C ALA A 51 -22.26 -9.31 -13.97
N TYR A 52 -21.34 -8.43 -14.39
CA TYR A 52 -21.18 -8.00 -15.78
C TYR A 52 -19.97 -8.61 -16.48
N GLY A 53 -19.15 -9.37 -15.75
CA GLY A 53 -17.92 -9.97 -16.26
C GLY A 53 -16.66 -9.24 -15.81
N ARG A 54 -15.53 -9.96 -15.90
CA ARG A 54 -14.21 -9.44 -15.47
C ARG A 54 -13.66 -8.38 -16.39
N ARG A 55 -13.84 -8.57 -17.70
CA ARG A 55 -13.28 -7.71 -18.75
C ARG A 55 -13.79 -6.25 -18.69
N PRO A 56 -15.10 -5.96 -18.63
CA PRO A 56 -15.59 -4.58 -18.61
C PRO A 56 -15.06 -3.79 -17.39
N VAL A 57 -15.00 -4.41 -16.22
CA VAL A 57 -14.53 -3.74 -14.99
C VAL A 57 -13.02 -3.52 -15.03
N LEU A 58 -12.24 -4.48 -15.56
CA LEU A 58 -10.80 -4.30 -15.77
C LEU A 58 -10.52 -3.14 -16.72
N LEU A 59 -11.23 -3.09 -17.84
CA LEU A 59 -11.11 -1.99 -18.82
C LEU A 59 -11.49 -0.64 -18.21
N ALA A 60 -12.59 -0.57 -17.46
CA ALA A 60 -12.98 0.65 -16.76
C ALA A 60 -11.92 1.10 -15.74
N SER A 61 -11.31 0.17 -15.02
CA SER A 61 -10.25 0.47 -14.06
C SER A 61 -8.97 0.98 -14.72
N LEU A 62 -8.56 0.38 -15.85
CA LEU A 62 -7.37 0.83 -16.59
C LEU A 62 -7.61 2.19 -17.27
N ALA A 63 -8.78 2.39 -17.86
CA ALA A 63 -9.17 3.67 -18.44
C ALA A 63 -9.25 4.77 -17.37
N GLY A 64 -9.87 4.48 -16.22
CA GLY A 64 -9.96 5.43 -15.11
C GLY A 64 -8.58 5.83 -14.57
N ALA A 65 -7.65 4.88 -14.45
CA ALA A 65 -6.27 5.18 -14.07
C ALA A 65 -5.55 6.04 -15.13
N ALA A 66 -5.72 5.74 -16.42
CA ALA A 66 -5.13 6.56 -17.50
C ALA A 66 -5.68 7.99 -17.47
N VAL A 67 -6.99 8.15 -17.28
CA VAL A 67 -7.66 9.47 -17.17
C VAL A 67 -7.18 10.22 -15.93
N ASP A 68 -7.09 9.58 -14.76
CA ASP A 68 -6.55 10.17 -13.54
C ASP A 68 -5.15 10.75 -13.78
N TYR A 69 -4.23 9.94 -14.31
CA TYR A 69 -2.88 10.40 -14.55
C TYR A 69 -2.80 11.52 -15.60
N MET A 70 -3.67 11.52 -16.60
CA MET A 70 -3.76 12.60 -17.57
C MET A 70 -4.27 13.90 -16.91
N ILE A 71 -5.30 13.80 -16.06
CA ILE A 71 -5.82 14.92 -15.28
C ILE A 71 -4.69 15.49 -14.38
N MET A 72 -3.95 14.64 -13.69
CA MET A 72 -2.85 15.07 -12.84
C MET A 72 -1.68 15.65 -13.62
N ALA A 73 -1.37 15.11 -14.80
CA ALA A 73 -0.33 15.63 -15.68
C ALA A 73 -0.63 17.05 -16.19
N SER A 74 -1.89 17.41 -16.33
CA SER A 74 -2.34 18.70 -16.83
C SER A 74 -2.88 19.63 -15.74
N ALA A 75 -2.73 19.27 -14.44
CA ALA A 75 -3.38 19.99 -13.36
C ALA A 75 -2.83 21.42 -13.19
N PRO A 76 -3.60 22.47 -13.50
CA PRO A 76 -3.16 23.86 -13.33
C PRO A 76 -3.43 24.37 -11.91
N VAL A 77 -4.23 23.66 -11.13
CA VAL A 77 -4.67 24.07 -9.79
C VAL A 77 -4.91 22.85 -8.90
N LEU A 78 -4.79 23.04 -7.61
CA LEU A 78 -4.84 21.98 -6.58
C LEU A 78 -6.08 21.09 -6.65
N TRP A 79 -7.28 21.66 -6.83
CA TRP A 79 -8.52 20.87 -6.79
C TRP A 79 -8.63 19.86 -7.95
N VAL A 80 -7.91 20.08 -9.06
CA VAL A 80 -7.84 19.12 -10.18
C VAL A 80 -7.11 17.83 -9.75
N LEU A 81 -6.10 17.93 -8.88
CA LEU A 81 -5.45 16.75 -8.29
C LEU A 81 -6.42 15.94 -7.43
N TYR A 82 -7.29 16.61 -6.68
CA TYR A 82 -8.32 15.93 -5.88
C TYR A 82 -9.33 15.19 -6.76
N ILE A 83 -9.75 15.79 -7.87
CA ILE A 83 -10.64 15.12 -8.85
C ILE A 83 -9.94 13.89 -9.44
N GLY A 84 -8.67 13.99 -9.83
CA GLY A 84 -7.90 12.85 -10.31
C GLY A 84 -7.90 11.72 -9.29
N ARG A 85 -7.58 12.01 -8.01
CA ARG A 85 -7.58 11.00 -6.94
C ARG A 85 -8.96 10.39 -6.69
N LEU A 86 -10.04 11.16 -6.82
CA LEU A 86 -11.41 10.62 -6.77
C LEU A 86 -11.66 9.63 -7.90
N VAL A 87 -11.35 9.98 -9.13
CA VAL A 87 -11.53 9.12 -10.32
C VAL A 87 -10.74 7.83 -10.16
N SER A 88 -9.46 7.93 -9.79
CA SER A 88 -8.58 6.79 -9.59
C SER A 88 -9.04 5.88 -8.45
N GLY A 89 -9.50 6.45 -7.34
CA GLY A 89 -10.01 5.68 -6.22
C GLY A 89 -11.31 4.94 -6.53
N VAL A 90 -12.24 5.62 -7.23
CA VAL A 90 -13.52 5.02 -7.68
C VAL A 90 -13.29 3.89 -8.67
N THR A 91 -12.29 3.99 -9.54
CA THR A 91 -11.99 2.97 -10.57
C THR A 91 -10.92 1.97 -10.13
N GLY A 92 -10.39 2.07 -8.94
CA GLY A 92 -9.20 1.38 -8.44
C GLY A 92 -9.37 -0.10 -8.13
N ALA A 93 -9.93 -0.91 -9.05
CA ALA A 93 -10.16 -2.35 -8.85
C ALA A 93 -9.21 -3.27 -9.64
N THR A 94 -8.25 -2.72 -10.39
CA THR A 94 -7.40 -3.49 -11.31
C THR A 94 -6.76 -4.72 -10.65
N GLY A 95 -6.22 -4.59 -9.44
CA GLY A 95 -5.58 -5.70 -8.73
C GLY A 95 -6.56 -6.80 -8.32
N ALA A 96 -7.73 -6.42 -7.80
CA ALA A 96 -8.76 -7.37 -7.37
C ALA A 96 -9.35 -8.13 -8.57
N VAL A 97 -9.65 -7.40 -9.65
CA VAL A 97 -10.20 -8.02 -10.88
C VAL A 97 -9.17 -8.92 -11.56
N ALA A 98 -7.89 -8.52 -11.60
CA ALA A 98 -6.81 -9.37 -12.12
C ALA A 98 -6.66 -10.66 -11.30
N ALA A 99 -6.71 -10.58 -9.96
CA ALA A 99 -6.67 -11.74 -9.09
C ALA A 99 -7.86 -12.67 -9.33
N SER A 100 -9.07 -12.13 -9.47
CA SER A 100 -10.27 -12.92 -9.78
C SER A 100 -10.17 -13.55 -11.16
N THR A 101 -9.66 -12.84 -12.18
CA THR A 101 -9.44 -13.38 -13.52
C THR A 101 -8.48 -14.58 -13.50
N ILE A 102 -7.38 -14.47 -12.74
CA ILE A 102 -6.44 -15.60 -12.56
C ILE A 102 -7.18 -16.79 -11.92
N ALA A 103 -7.95 -16.55 -10.85
CA ALA A 103 -8.69 -17.61 -10.17
C ALA A 103 -9.70 -18.31 -11.08
N ASP A 104 -10.39 -17.54 -11.95
CA ASP A 104 -11.41 -18.07 -12.87
C ASP A 104 -10.81 -18.77 -14.10
N SER A 105 -9.57 -18.42 -14.51
CA SER A 105 -8.94 -18.88 -15.75
C SER A 105 -7.95 -20.02 -15.56
N THR A 106 -7.56 -20.33 -14.30
CA THR A 106 -6.49 -21.28 -14.02
C THR A 106 -6.99 -22.47 -13.21
N GLY A 107 -6.54 -23.69 -13.58
CA GLY A 107 -6.77 -24.88 -12.78
C GLY A 107 -6.00 -24.84 -11.45
N GLU A 108 -6.42 -25.67 -10.49
CA GLU A 108 -5.86 -25.70 -9.14
C GLU A 108 -4.34 -25.86 -9.12
N ASP A 109 -3.80 -26.74 -9.97
CA ASP A 109 -2.37 -27.04 -10.04
C ASP A 109 -1.51 -25.86 -10.52
N SER A 110 -2.05 -24.99 -11.37
CA SER A 110 -1.33 -23.86 -11.95
C SER A 110 -1.60 -22.52 -11.26
N ARG A 111 -2.64 -22.44 -10.45
CA ARG A 111 -3.13 -21.20 -9.83
C ARG A 111 -2.07 -20.51 -8.98
N ALA A 112 -1.37 -21.26 -8.13
CA ALA A 112 -0.30 -20.72 -7.28
C ALA A 112 0.82 -20.08 -8.10
N ARG A 113 1.19 -20.69 -9.24
CA ARG A 113 2.20 -20.16 -10.15
C ARG A 113 1.78 -18.82 -10.78
N TRP A 114 0.52 -18.69 -11.21
CA TRP A 114 0.01 -17.46 -11.80
C TRP A 114 -0.11 -16.32 -10.78
N PHE A 115 -0.53 -16.62 -9.55
CA PHE A 115 -0.47 -15.65 -8.46
C PHE A 115 0.97 -15.24 -8.13
N GLY A 116 1.92 -16.17 -8.22
CA GLY A 116 3.35 -15.88 -8.10
C GLY A 116 3.84 -14.89 -9.17
N TYR A 117 3.45 -15.07 -10.42
CA TYR A 117 3.77 -14.12 -11.49
C TYR A 117 3.13 -12.74 -11.26
N MET A 118 1.87 -12.71 -10.82
CA MET A 118 1.22 -11.44 -10.47
C MET A 118 1.98 -10.70 -9.35
N GLY A 119 2.37 -11.43 -8.31
CA GLY A 119 3.18 -10.88 -7.21
C GLY A 119 4.54 -10.37 -7.68
N ALA A 120 5.23 -11.12 -8.55
CA ALA A 120 6.51 -10.70 -9.13
C ALA A 120 6.36 -9.43 -9.99
N CYS A 121 5.32 -9.34 -10.81
CA CYS A 121 5.02 -8.14 -11.60
C CYS A 121 4.71 -6.93 -10.68
N TYR A 122 3.97 -7.16 -9.59
CA TYR A 122 3.69 -6.11 -8.60
C TYR A 122 4.98 -5.62 -7.93
N GLY A 123 5.82 -6.54 -7.46
CA GLY A 123 7.12 -6.22 -6.85
C GLY A 123 8.06 -5.49 -7.81
N ALA A 124 8.18 -5.98 -9.06
CA ALA A 124 8.96 -5.31 -10.09
C ALA A 124 8.47 -3.88 -10.35
N GLY A 125 7.13 -3.69 -10.38
CA GLY A 125 6.51 -2.37 -10.52
C GLY A 125 6.78 -1.43 -9.36
N MET A 126 6.88 -1.96 -8.13
CA MET A 126 7.20 -1.19 -6.93
C MET A 126 8.68 -0.78 -6.86
N ILE A 127 9.57 -1.49 -7.54
CA ILE A 127 11.00 -1.14 -7.63
C ILE A 127 11.25 -0.20 -8.82
N ALA A 128 10.83 -0.61 -10.01
CA ALA A 128 11.07 0.14 -11.23
C ALA A 128 10.26 1.44 -11.30
N GLY A 129 9.04 1.47 -10.70
CA GLY A 129 8.18 2.64 -10.69
C GLY A 129 8.85 3.88 -10.11
N PRO A 130 9.27 3.87 -8.83
CA PRO A 130 9.93 5.02 -8.23
C PRO A 130 11.25 5.40 -8.89
N ALA A 131 12.05 4.41 -9.36
CA ALA A 131 13.29 4.69 -10.08
C ALA A 131 13.01 5.49 -11.36
N LEU A 132 12.11 4.99 -12.20
CA LEU A 132 11.73 5.69 -13.44
C LEU A 132 11.01 7.02 -13.15
N GLY A 133 10.16 7.05 -12.13
CA GLY A 133 9.45 8.26 -11.71
C GLY A 133 10.41 9.36 -11.25
N GLY A 134 11.42 9.00 -10.45
CA GLY A 134 12.45 9.92 -10.02
C GLY A 134 13.30 10.46 -11.16
N MET A 135 13.67 9.60 -12.12
CA MET A 135 14.42 10.01 -13.32
C MET A 135 13.61 10.96 -14.21
N LEU A 136 12.36 10.60 -14.49
CA LEU A 136 11.46 11.46 -15.30
C LEU A 136 11.10 12.74 -14.56
N GLY A 137 10.96 12.71 -13.24
CA GLY A 137 10.74 13.87 -12.40
C GLY A 137 11.90 14.89 -12.44
N GLY A 138 13.12 14.42 -12.71
CA GLY A 138 14.27 15.29 -12.97
C GLY A 138 14.17 16.08 -14.28
N ILE A 139 13.33 15.65 -15.23
CA ILE A 139 13.06 16.36 -16.48
C ILE A 139 11.92 17.38 -16.27
N SER A 140 10.82 16.95 -15.67
CA SER A 140 9.65 17.76 -15.35
C SER A 140 8.78 17.08 -14.30
N ALA A 141 8.18 17.83 -13.38
CA ALA A 141 7.22 17.32 -12.40
C ALA A 141 5.99 16.64 -13.06
N HIS A 142 5.66 16.99 -14.28
CA HIS A 142 4.54 16.42 -15.04
C HIS A 142 4.90 15.13 -15.80
N ALA A 143 6.18 14.91 -16.16
CA ALA A 143 6.61 13.82 -17.02
C ALA A 143 6.26 12.41 -16.46
N PRO A 144 6.40 12.10 -15.16
CA PRO A 144 5.99 10.82 -14.59
C PRO A 144 4.50 10.54 -14.71
N PHE A 145 3.65 11.57 -14.61
CA PHE A 145 2.20 11.43 -14.77
C PHE A 145 1.83 11.12 -16.22
N VAL A 146 2.46 11.79 -17.19
CA VAL A 146 2.30 11.48 -18.61
C VAL A 146 2.72 10.05 -18.90
N ALA A 147 3.88 9.62 -18.41
CA ALA A 147 4.35 8.24 -18.56
C ALA A 147 3.39 7.23 -17.94
N ALA A 148 2.86 7.52 -16.75
CA ALA A 148 1.86 6.68 -16.09
C ALA A 148 0.54 6.60 -16.87
N ALA A 149 0.08 7.72 -17.44
CA ALA A 149 -1.10 7.77 -18.29
C ALA A 149 -0.91 6.92 -19.57
N LEU A 150 0.24 7.07 -20.24
CA LEU A 150 0.57 6.28 -21.44
C LEU A 150 0.67 4.80 -21.15
N LEU A 151 1.32 4.39 -20.04
CA LEU A 151 1.42 2.99 -19.64
C LEU A 151 0.05 2.37 -19.32
N ASN A 152 -0.83 3.10 -18.63
CA ASN A 152 -2.18 2.61 -18.35
C ASN A 152 -3.06 2.60 -19.60
N GLY A 153 -2.92 3.60 -20.48
CA GLY A 153 -3.58 3.63 -21.78
C GLY A 153 -3.14 2.48 -22.68
N PHE A 154 -1.83 2.19 -22.71
CA PHE A 154 -1.29 1.02 -23.43
C PHE A 154 -1.81 -0.30 -22.84
N ALA A 155 -1.82 -0.44 -21.50
CA ALA A 155 -2.39 -1.61 -20.85
C ALA A 155 -3.89 -1.76 -21.16
N PHE A 156 -4.64 -0.66 -21.19
CA PHE A 156 -6.05 -0.65 -21.62
C PHE A 156 -6.20 -1.17 -23.04
N LEU A 157 -5.42 -0.66 -24.00
CA LEU A 157 -5.46 -1.10 -25.39
C LEU A 157 -5.11 -2.59 -25.54
N LEU A 158 -4.06 -3.03 -24.85
CA LEU A 158 -3.69 -4.47 -24.81
C LEU A 158 -4.83 -5.31 -24.24
N ALA A 159 -5.46 -4.86 -23.16
CA ALA A 159 -6.57 -5.58 -22.55
C ALA A 159 -7.80 -5.62 -23.49
N CYS A 160 -8.06 -4.56 -24.27
CA CYS A 160 -9.10 -4.56 -25.28
C CYS A 160 -8.88 -5.64 -26.35
N ILE A 161 -7.62 -5.83 -26.77
CA ILE A 161 -7.27 -6.74 -27.88
C ILE A 161 -7.10 -8.17 -27.36
N LEU A 162 -6.36 -8.36 -26.26
CA LEU A 162 -5.91 -9.69 -25.83
C LEU A 162 -6.81 -10.33 -24.79
N HIS A 163 -7.49 -9.51 -23.95
CA HIS A 163 -8.26 -10.05 -22.83
C HIS A 163 -9.66 -10.47 -23.30
N LYS A 164 -9.90 -11.79 -23.29
CA LYS A 164 -11.23 -12.36 -23.51
C LYS A 164 -11.99 -12.43 -22.20
N GLU A 165 -13.33 -12.34 -22.25
CA GLU A 165 -14.15 -12.53 -21.07
C GLU A 165 -13.96 -13.95 -20.52
N THR A 166 -13.57 -14.03 -19.26
CA THR A 166 -13.27 -15.29 -18.56
C THR A 166 -14.43 -15.75 -17.68
N HIS A 167 -15.28 -14.80 -17.28
CA HIS A 167 -16.43 -15.11 -16.45
C HIS A 167 -17.60 -15.59 -17.31
N ARG A 168 -17.89 -16.88 -17.25
CA ARG A 168 -19.14 -17.42 -17.78
C ARG A 168 -20.26 -17.02 -16.85
N SER A 169 -20.99 -15.96 -17.17
CA SER A 169 -22.26 -15.67 -16.54
C SER A 169 -23.14 -16.93 -16.65
N HIS A 170 -23.24 -17.68 -15.61
CA HIS A 170 -24.29 -18.70 -15.51
C HIS A 170 -25.58 -17.90 -15.46
N GLY A 171 -26.36 -17.97 -16.53
CA GLY A 171 -27.60 -17.24 -16.77
C GLY A 171 -28.60 -17.42 -15.61
N GLY A 172 -28.35 -16.73 -14.54
CA GLY A 172 -29.20 -16.57 -13.38
C GLY A 172 -29.83 -15.19 -13.46
N THR A 173 -31.04 -15.19 -13.98
CA THR A 173 -32.04 -14.11 -13.90
C THR A 173 -31.76 -13.14 -12.74
N GLY A 174 -31.41 -11.88 -13.10
CA GLY A 174 -31.72 -10.68 -12.34
C GLY A 174 -31.49 -10.71 -10.82
N LYS A 175 -30.37 -11.25 -10.33
CA LYS A 175 -30.01 -11.00 -8.93
C LYS A 175 -29.66 -9.53 -8.81
N SER A 176 -30.65 -8.75 -8.35
CA SER A 176 -30.48 -7.39 -7.88
C SER A 176 -29.12 -7.33 -7.14
N VAL A 177 -28.19 -6.53 -7.69
CA VAL A 177 -26.93 -6.21 -7.03
C VAL A 177 -27.32 -5.51 -5.73
N ARG A 178 -27.56 -6.29 -4.69
CA ARG A 178 -27.73 -5.73 -3.35
C ARG A 178 -26.35 -5.28 -2.91
N ILE A 179 -26.02 -4.04 -3.23
CA ILE A 179 -24.90 -3.34 -2.63
C ILE A 179 -25.15 -3.41 -1.13
N LYS A 180 -24.48 -4.34 -0.47
CA LYS A 180 -24.44 -4.34 0.98
C LYS A 180 -23.38 -3.30 1.34
N PRO A 181 -23.80 -2.06 1.70
CA PRO A 181 -22.83 -1.07 2.09
C PRO A 181 -22.17 -1.60 3.35
N PHE A 182 -20.85 -1.63 3.32
CA PHE A 182 -20.00 -1.61 4.48
C PHE A 182 -20.30 -2.67 5.56
N ILE A 183 -19.77 -3.87 5.39
CA ILE A 183 -19.57 -4.78 6.54
C ILE A 183 -18.31 -4.27 7.27
N LEU A 184 -18.42 -3.10 7.91
CA LEU A 184 -17.50 -2.67 8.95
C LEU A 184 -17.75 -3.55 10.19
N PHE A 185 -16.71 -4.30 10.57
CA PHE A 185 -16.52 -4.85 11.91
C PHE A 185 -17.68 -5.65 12.52
N ARG A 186 -18.20 -6.68 11.85
CA ARG A 186 -18.68 -7.81 12.61
C ARG A 186 -17.51 -8.74 12.88
N LEU A 187 -16.77 -8.46 13.96
CA LEU A 187 -15.90 -9.46 14.55
C LEU A 187 -16.81 -10.62 14.97
N ASP A 188 -16.73 -11.70 14.24
CA ASP A 188 -17.36 -12.97 14.61
C ASP A 188 -16.87 -13.34 16.01
N ASP A 189 -17.75 -13.86 16.87
CA ASP A 189 -17.39 -14.18 18.26
C ASP A 189 -16.12 -15.03 18.36
N ALA A 190 -15.87 -15.88 17.37
CA ALA A 190 -14.65 -16.66 17.27
C ALA A 190 -13.37 -15.86 16.98
N LEU A 191 -13.48 -14.66 16.40
CA LEU A 191 -12.33 -13.78 16.15
C LEU A 191 -12.07 -12.79 17.30
N ARG A 192 -13.00 -12.68 18.25
CA ARG A 192 -12.84 -11.80 19.43
C ARG A 192 -11.63 -12.18 20.28
N GLY A 193 -11.32 -13.48 20.39
CA GLY A 193 -10.12 -13.96 21.08
C GLY A 193 -8.81 -13.44 20.49
N LEU A 194 -8.82 -13.02 19.23
CA LEU A 194 -7.66 -12.49 18.50
C LEU A 194 -7.59 -10.95 18.46
N ALA A 195 -8.50 -10.26 19.16
CA ALA A 195 -8.58 -8.79 19.14
C ALA A 195 -7.24 -8.12 19.48
N ALA A 196 -6.45 -8.70 20.37
CA ALA A 196 -5.14 -8.25 20.74
C ALA A 196 -4.14 -8.31 19.56
N LEU A 197 -4.16 -9.40 18.78
CA LEU A 197 -3.32 -9.53 17.58
C LEU A 197 -3.81 -8.62 16.44
N PHE A 198 -5.12 -8.40 16.31
CA PHE A 198 -5.67 -7.43 15.38
C PHE A 198 -5.25 -6.00 15.73
N ALA A 199 -5.20 -5.65 17.01
CA ALA A 199 -4.67 -4.37 17.45
C ALA A 199 -3.19 -4.20 17.08
N VAL A 200 -2.36 -5.22 17.31
CA VAL A 200 -0.95 -5.22 16.88
C VAL A 200 -0.85 -5.08 15.36
N PHE A 201 -1.64 -5.82 14.61
CA PHE A 201 -1.69 -5.73 13.14
C PHE A 201 -2.03 -4.32 12.68
N PHE A 202 -3.08 -3.73 13.25
CA PHE A 202 -3.49 -2.36 12.92
C PHE A 202 -2.42 -1.33 13.24
N ILE A 203 -1.78 -1.44 14.42
CA ILE A 203 -0.71 -0.52 14.83
C ILE A 203 0.48 -0.63 13.85
N ILE A 204 0.92 -1.84 13.49
CA ILE A 204 2.04 -2.03 12.55
C ILE A 204 1.65 -1.49 11.16
N GLN A 205 0.43 -1.76 10.68
CA GLN A 205 -0.05 -1.21 9.41
C GLN A 205 -0.11 0.32 9.45
N LEU A 206 -0.54 0.90 10.58
CA LEU A 206 -0.55 2.35 10.78
C LEU A 206 0.86 2.94 10.75
N ILE A 207 1.82 2.33 11.46
CA ILE A 207 3.23 2.75 11.46
C ILE A 207 3.81 2.73 10.04
N GLY A 208 3.47 1.71 9.25
CA GLY A 208 3.88 1.59 7.84
C GLY A 208 3.39 2.73 6.95
N GLN A 209 2.36 3.48 7.36
CA GLN A 209 1.91 4.67 6.62
C GLN A 209 2.85 5.89 6.81
N ALA A 210 3.67 5.91 7.85
CA ALA A 210 4.61 7.01 8.05
C ALA A 210 5.64 7.11 6.90
N PRO A 211 6.43 6.06 6.57
CA PRO A 211 7.30 6.11 5.40
C PRO A 211 6.51 6.21 4.09
N ALA A 212 5.36 5.57 3.96
CA ALA A 212 4.55 5.62 2.75
C ALA A 212 4.08 7.05 2.40
N SER A 213 3.83 7.89 3.41
CA SER A 213 3.31 9.25 3.22
C SER A 213 4.35 10.35 3.39
N LEU A 214 5.48 10.09 4.03
CA LEU A 214 6.43 11.17 4.36
C LEU A 214 7.83 10.99 3.77
N TRP A 215 8.15 9.83 3.21
CA TRP A 215 9.49 9.54 2.72
C TRP A 215 10.02 10.61 1.76
N VAL A 216 9.20 10.99 0.80
CA VAL A 216 9.55 11.97 -0.22
C VAL A 216 9.74 13.35 0.40
N ILE A 217 8.73 13.83 1.11
CA ILE A 217 8.74 15.16 1.74
C ILE A 217 9.91 15.27 2.74
N TYR A 218 10.09 14.25 3.57
CA TYR A 218 11.19 14.22 4.54
C TYR A 218 12.57 14.20 3.86
N GLY A 219 12.72 13.44 2.77
CA GLY A 219 13.95 13.38 1.99
C GLY A 219 14.29 14.72 1.33
N GLU A 220 13.29 15.40 0.76
CA GLU A 220 13.41 16.73 0.19
C GLU A 220 13.73 17.79 1.25
N ASP A 221 12.96 17.83 2.35
CA ASP A 221 13.10 18.86 3.38
C ASP A 221 14.37 18.68 4.23
N ARG A 222 14.68 17.45 4.63
CA ARG A 222 15.76 17.14 5.57
C ARG A 222 17.13 17.01 4.90
N PHE A 223 17.19 16.37 3.73
CA PHE A 223 18.42 16.01 3.04
C PHE A 223 18.62 16.76 1.73
N GLN A 224 17.67 17.63 1.35
CA GLN A 224 17.68 18.37 0.09
C GLN A 224 17.80 17.42 -1.13
N TRP A 225 17.16 16.28 -1.05
CA TRP A 225 17.15 15.30 -2.13
C TRP A 225 16.37 15.82 -3.33
N ASN A 226 16.91 15.59 -4.52
CA ASN A 226 16.15 15.73 -5.74
C ASN A 226 15.27 14.49 -6.00
N THR A 227 14.35 14.60 -6.93
CA THR A 227 13.41 13.53 -7.29
C THR A 227 14.11 12.24 -7.71
N ALA A 228 15.27 12.32 -8.38
CA ALA A 228 16.05 11.16 -8.78
C ALA A 228 16.62 10.40 -7.57
N THR A 229 17.17 11.11 -6.59
CA THR A 229 17.68 10.51 -5.34
C THR A 229 16.54 9.88 -4.52
N VAL A 230 15.39 10.56 -4.43
CA VAL A 230 14.19 10.01 -3.81
C VAL A 230 13.76 8.71 -4.52
N GLY A 231 13.67 8.73 -5.84
CA GLY A 231 13.31 7.55 -6.64
C GLY A 231 14.28 6.39 -6.44
N LEU A 232 15.59 6.68 -6.40
CA LEU A 232 16.64 5.68 -6.14
C LEU A 232 16.51 5.09 -4.72
N SER A 233 16.26 5.92 -3.71
CA SER A 233 16.08 5.43 -2.32
C SER A 233 14.87 4.51 -2.18
N LEU A 234 13.74 4.84 -2.82
CA LEU A 234 12.56 4.00 -2.85
C LEU A 234 12.80 2.68 -3.61
N ALA A 235 13.50 2.73 -4.73
CA ALA A 235 13.87 1.54 -5.49
C ALA A 235 14.83 0.65 -4.69
N ALA A 236 15.84 1.23 -4.02
CA ALA A 236 16.76 0.52 -3.15
C ALA A 236 16.03 -0.14 -1.98
N PHE A 237 15.10 0.57 -1.33
CA PHE A 237 14.23 -0.01 -0.30
C PHE A 237 13.41 -1.18 -0.85
N GLY A 238 12.74 -0.99 -1.99
CA GLY A 238 11.92 -2.04 -2.60
C GLY A 238 12.72 -3.29 -2.95
N ALA A 239 13.91 -3.13 -3.53
CA ALA A 239 14.81 -4.23 -3.87
C ALA A 239 15.29 -4.97 -2.62
N THR A 240 15.77 -4.22 -1.62
CA THR A 240 16.24 -4.79 -0.35
C THR A 240 15.11 -5.51 0.38
N HIS A 241 13.94 -4.91 0.45
CA HIS A 241 12.75 -5.52 1.06
C HIS A 241 12.36 -6.82 0.35
N ALA A 242 12.38 -6.85 -0.98
CA ALA A 242 12.12 -8.06 -1.75
C ALA A 242 13.15 -9.18 -1.45
N ILE A 243 14.43 -8.85 -1.30
CA ILE A 243 15.47 -9.80 -0.90
C ILE A 243 15.19 -10.37 0.50
N PHE A 244 14.88 -9.52 1.49
CA PHE A 244 14.53 -9.98 2.83
C PHE A 244 13.28 -10.88 2.83
N GLN A 245 12.25 -10.50 2.08
CA GLN A 245 11.03 -11.31 1.95
C GLN A 245 11.29 -12.68 1.32
N ALA A 246 12.09 -12.73 0.26
CA ALA A 246 12.34 -13.97 -0.47
C ALA A 246 13.29 -14.92 0.27
N PHE A 247 14.34 -14.40 0.89
CA PHE A 247 15.44 -15.23 1.37
C PHE A 247 15.60 -15.25 2.90
N VAL A 248 15.11 -14.26 3.63
CA VAL A 248 15.32 -14.13 5.07
C VAL A 248 14.07 -14.51 5.87
N THR A 249 12.90 -14.10 5.44
CA THR A 249 11.65 -14.28 6.21
C THR A 249 11.37 -15.75 6.52
N GLY A 250 11.42 -16.64 5.54
CA GLY A 250 11.16 -18.07 5.73
C GLY A 250 12.15 -18.74 6.70
N PRO A 251 13.46 -18.70 6.41
CA PRO A 251 14.47 -19.27 7.30
C PRO A 251 14.48 -18.68 8.72
N LEU A 252 14.20 -17.38 8.86
CA LEU A 252 14.15 -16.73 10.17
C LEU A 252 12.94 -17.21 10.97
N SER A 253 11.75 -17.26 10.33
CA SER A 253 10.53 -17.74 10.98
C SER A 253 10.61 -19.22 11.37
N SER A 254 11.23 -20.07 10.53
CA SER A 254 11.40 -21.49 10.84
C SER A 254 12.36 -21.76 11.99
N ARG A 255 13.40 -20.92 12.19
CA ARG A 255 14.40 -21.07 13.25
C ARG A 255 13.99 -20.43 14.57
N LEU A 256 13.44 -19.23 14.52
CA LEU A 256 13.12 -18.45 15.73
C LEU A 256 11.66 -18.62 16.18
N GLY A 257 10.79 -19.11 15.28
CA GLY A 257 9.34 -19.09 15.45
C GLY A 257 8.74 -17.72 15.14
N GLU A 258 7.44 -17.70 14.86
CA GLU A 258 6.72 -16.51 14.37
C GLU A 258 6.79 -15.31 15.32
N ARG A 259 6.60 -15.56 16.64
CA ARG A 259 6.61 -14.49 17.64
C ARG A 259 7.95 -13.78 17.76
N ARG A 260 9.07 -14.53 17.75
CA ARG A 260 10.41 -13.93 17.83
C ARG A 260 10.77 -13.21 16.54
N THR A 261 10.35 -13.75 15.39
CA THR A 261 10.51 -13.11 14.08
C THR A 261 9.74 -11.78 14.02
N LEU A 262 8.51 -11.73 14.53
CA LEU A 262 7.75 -10.50 14.67
C LEU A 262 8.48 -9.47 15.55
N LEU A 263 8.92 -9.87 16.73
CA LEU A 263 9.66 -8.98 17.65
C LEU A 263 10.97 -8.47 17.04
N PHE A 264 11.70 -9.32 16.32
CA PHE A 264 12.89 -8.91 15.57
C PHE A 264 12.56 -7.86 14.51
N GLY A 265 11.50 -8.09 13.70
CA GLY A 265 11.05 -7.14 12.71
C GLY A 265 10.68 -5.79 13.32
N MET A 266 9.87 -5.80 14.39
CA MET A 266 9.48 -4.58 15.12
C MET A 266 10.70 -3.83 15.69
N ALA A 267 11.69 -4.56 16.25
CA ALA A 267 12.90 -3.95 16.79
C ALA A 267 13.77 -3.33 15.69
N ALA A 268 13.90 -4.01 14.54
CA ALA A 268 14.64 -3.51 13.39
C ALA A 268 14.00 -2.23 12.82
N ASP A 269 12.69 -2.21 12.62
CA ASP A 269 11.96 -1.02 12.17
C ASP A 269 12.05 0.13 13.18
N ALA A 270 11.81 -0.13 14.47
CA ALA A 270 11.88 0.89 15.50
C ALA A 270 13.29 1.50 15.56
N THR A 271 14.34 0.67 15.48
CA THR A 271 15.72 1.15 15.42
C THR A 271 15.99 1.96 14.16
N GLY A 272 15.50 1.49 13.00
CA GLY A 272 15.60 2.20 11.74
C GLY A 272 14.94 3.58 11.82
N PHE A 273 13.76 3.69 12.40
CA PHE A 273 13.05 4.96 12.59
C PHE A 273 13.80 5.92 13.54
N VAL A 274 14.32 5.41 14.65
CA VAL A 274 15.13 6.23 15.56
C VAL A 274 16.38 6.75 14.85
N LEU A 275 17.10 5.91 14.13
CA LEU A 275 18.28 6.32 13.36
C LEU A 275 17.91 7.33 12.26
N LEU A 276 16.79 7.13 11.58
CA LEU A 276 16.29 8.06 10.55
C LEU A 276 15.94 9.43 11.15
N ALA A 277 15.33 9.48 12.32
CA ALA A 277 15.02 10.72 13.02
C ALA A 277 16.27 11.58 13.29
N PHE A 278 17.38 10.96 13.64
CA PHE A 278 18.65 11.63 13.95
C PHE A 278 19.61 11.74 12.75
N ALA A 279 19.27 11.15 11.60
CA ALA A 279 20.08 11.27 10.41
C ALA A 279 20.19 12.74 9.97
N THR A 280 21.43 13.19 9.73
CA THR A 280 21.74 14.57 9.32
C THR A 280 22.17 14.66 7.86
N GLN A 281 22.61 13.57 7.27
CA GLN A 281 23.10 13.51 5.90
C GLN A 281 22.37 12.41 5.11
N GLY A 282 22.06 12.70 3.84
CA GLY A 282 21.27 11.81 3.00
C GLY A 282 21.87 10.41 2.78
N TRP A 283 23.22 10.28 2.75
CA TRP A 283 23.87 8.97 2.59
C TRP A 283 23.63 8.02 3.77
N MET A 284 23.38 8.57 4.99
CA MET A 284 23.09 7.77 6.19
C MET A 284 21.79 6.95 6.05
N VAL A 285 20.88 7.40 5.20
CA VAL A 285 19.60 6.73 4.97
C VAL A 285 19.80 5.36 4.31
N PHE A 286 20.76 5.21 3.39
CA PHE A 286 20.95 3.95 2.65
C PHE A 286 21.28 2.74 3.56
N PRO A 287 22.20 2.81 4.52
CA PRO A 287 22.37 1.73 5.48
C PRO A 287 21.15 1.55 6.41
N ILE A 288 20.40 2.61 6.74
CA ILE A 288 19.17 2.52 7.53
C ILE A 288 18.09 1.74 6.77
N LEU A 289 18.04 1.84 5.43
CA LEU A 289 17.12 1.05 4.61
C LEU A 289 17.24 -0.45 4.83
N LEU A 290 18.44 -0.97 5.17
CA LEU A 290 18.64 -2.39 5.50
C LEU A 290 17.85 -2.78 6.75
N LEU A 291 17.84 -1.92 7.77
CA LEU A 291 17.05 -2.15 9.00
C LEU A 291 15.56 -2.09 8.72
N LEU A 292 15.11 -1.10 7.95
CA LEU A 292 13.70 -0.96 7.57
C LEU A 292 13.24 -2.15 6.69
N ALA A 293 14.10 -2.63 5.79
CA ALA A 293 13.81 -3.82 4.99
C ALA A 293 13.76 -5.08 5.85
N ALA A 294 14.67 -5.21 6.84
CA ALA A 294 14.65 -6.30 7.82
C ALA A 294 13.39 -6.25 8.70
N GLY A 295 12.89 -5.06 9.02
CA GLY A 295 11.62 -4.87 9.72
C GLY A 295 10.44 -5.53 9.02
N GLY A 296 10.44 -5.52 7.69
CA GLY A 296 9.42 -6.12 6.86
C GLY A 296 9.16 -7.62 7.10
N VAL A 297 10.08 -8.36 7.74
CA VAL A 297 9.85 -9.79 8.08
C VAL A 297 8.80 -9.98 9.18
N GLY A 298 8.48 -8.93 9.94
CA GLY A 298 7.52 -8.99 11.03
C GLY A 298 6.07 -9.21 10.55
N MET A 299 5.68 -8.60 9.44
CA MET A 299 4.29 -8.66 8.96
C MET A 299 3.87 -10.08 8.53
N PRO A 300 4.62 -10.83 7.71
CA PRO A 300 4.31 -12.22 7.41
C PRO A 300 4.26 -13.12 8.65
N ALA A 301 5.15 -12.90 9.61
CA ALA A 301 5.14 -13.64 10.86
C ALA A 301 3.86 -13.39 11.67
N LEU A 302 3.38 -12.15 11.75
CA LEU A 302 2.12 -11.81 12.41
C LEU A 302 0.91 -12.41 11.67
N GLN A 303 0.90 -12.37 10.34
CA GLN A 303 -0.16 -12.99 9.54
C GLN A 303 -0.19 -14.52 9.73
N ALA A 304 0.96 -15.18 9.80
CA ALA A 304 1.05 -16.59 10.12
C ALA A 304 0.51 -16.90 11.52
N MET A 305 0.90 -16.09 12.55
CA MET A 305 0.33 -16.22 13.90
C MET A 305 -1.19 -16.11 13.90
N LEU A 306 -1.75 -15.14 13.18
CA LEU A 306 -3.20 -14.95 13.07
C LEU A 306 -3.86 -16.15 12.36
N SER A 307 -3.30 -16.58 11.24
CA SER A 307 -3.82 -17.68 10.43
C SER A 307 -3.81 -19.01 11.19
N ASN A 308 -2.75 -19.30 11.94
CA ASN A 308 -2.62 -20.53 12.73
C ASN A 308 -3.59 -20.63 13.91
N ASN A 309 -4.17 -19.50 14.35
CA ASN A 309 -5.17 -19.44 15.41
C ASN A 309 -6.61 -19.44 14.89
N VAL A 310 -6.83 -19.64 13.59
CA VAL A 310 -8.17 -19.61 12.98
C VAL A 310 -8.39 -20.88 12.16
N SER A 311 -9.52 -21.54 12.36
CA SER A 311 -9.89 -22.73 11.60
C SER A 311 -10.05 -22.43 10.10
N SER A 312 -9.85 -23.45 9.26
CA SER A 312 -9.83 -23.31 7.79
C SER A 312 -11.12 -22.69 7.21
N ASN A 313 -12.28 -22.98 7.81
CA ASN A 313 -13.57 -22.42 7.38
C ASN A 313 -13.75 -20.93 7.72
N LYS A 314 -12.90 -20.34 8.56
CA LYS A 314 -12.94 -18.93 8.97
C LYS A 314 -11.81 -18.08 8.42
N GLN A 315 -10.91 -18.66 7.61
CA GLN A 315 -9.80 -17.95 6.99
C GLN A 315 -10.28 -16.77 6.11
N GLY A 316 -11.41 -16.93 5.43
CA GLY A 316 -12.01 -15.85 4.66
C GLY A 316 -12.42 -14.65 5.52
N ALA A 317 -13.03 -14.91 6.69
CA ALA A 317 -13.39 -13.85 7.64
C ALA A 317 -12.16 -13.16 8.22
N LEU A 318 -11.09 -13.92 8.53
CA LEU A 318 -9.81 -13.39 8.95
C LEU A 318 -9.24 -12.44 7.89
N GLN A 319 -9.12 -12.87 6.64
CA GLN A 319 -8.58 -12.05 5.55
C GLN A 319 -9.42 -10.78 5.31
N GLY A 320 -10.74 -10.89 5.41
CA GLY A 320 -11.64 -9.73 5.34
C GLY A 320 -11.36 -8.73 6.46
N THR A 321 -11.15 -9.20 7.70
CA THR A 321 -10.81 -8.33 8.85
C THR A 321 -9.45 -7.67 8.65
N LEU A 322 -8.42 -8.41 8.24
CA LEU A 322 -7.09 -7.86 7.97
C LEU A 322 -7.13 -6.81 6.87
N THR A 323 -7.85 -7.06 5.78
CA THR A 323 -8.05 -6.09 4.69
C THR A 323 -8.73 -4.82 5.20
N SER A 324 -9.77 -4.94 6.02
CA SER A 324 -10.47 -3.79 6.61
C SER A 324 -9.56 -2.95 7.50
N LEU A 325 -8.72 -3.59 8.33
CA LEU A 325 -7.73 -2.90 9.17
C LEU A 325 -6.65 -2.20 8.33
N THR A 326 -6.15 -2.86 7.27
CA THR A 326 -5.21 -2.25 6.32
C THR A 326 -5.83 -1.03 5.64
N ASN A 327 -7.06 -1.14 5.19
CA ASN A 327 -7.77 -0.05 4.55
C ASN A 327 -7.98 1.14 5.50
N LEU A 328 -8.36 0.86 6.76
CA LEU A 328 -8.51 1.90 7.78
C LEU A 328 -7.18 2.62 8.05
N SER A 329 -6.08 1.88 8.15
CA SER A 329 -4.75 2.46 8.34
C SER A 329 -4.33 3.30 7.12
N SER A 330 -4.67 2.88 5.91
CA SER A 330 -4.36 3.61 4.67
C SER A 330 -5.14 4.92 4.52
N VAL A 331 -6.30 5.05 5.19
CA VAL A 331 -7.06 6.31 5.25
C VAL A 331 -6.55 7.19 6.39
N ALA A 332 -6.44 6.63 7.60
CA ALA A 332 -6.10 7.41 8.80
C ALA A 332 -4.61 7.76 8.89
N GLY A 333 -3.74 6.86 8.43
CA GLY A 333 -2.29 6.99 8.58
C GLY A 333 -1.70 8.20 7.87
N PRO A 334 -1.92 8.39 6.55
CA PRO A 334 -1.39 9.56 5.85
C PRO A 334 -1.86 10.87 6.46
N LEU A 335 -3.16 11.00 6.82
CA LEU A 335 -3.67 12.20 7.50
C LEU A 335 -2.99 12.43 8.84
N GLY A 336 -2.87 11.40 9.68
CA GLY A 336 -2.29 11.53 11.01
C GLY A 336 -0.80 11.88 10.96
N PHE A 337 -0.01 11.17 10.15
CA PHE A 337 1.43 11.39 10.07
C PHE A 337 1.79 12.70 9.36
N THR A 338 1.06 13.10 8.31
CA THR A 338 1.32 14.39 7.65
C THR A 338 0.86 15.57 8.51
N ALA A 339 -0.23 15.44 9.27
CA ALA A 339 -0.64 16.46 10.26
C ALA A 339 0.42 16.61 11.37
N LEU A 340 0.92 15.48 11.91
CA LEU A 340 2.00 15.50 12.89
C LEU A 340 3.27 16.15 12.31
N TYR A 341 3.65 15.80 11.08
CA TYR A 341 4.79 16.40 10.40
C TYR A 341 4.65 17.90 10.23
N SER A 342 3.50 18.37 9.74
CA SER A 342 3.21 19.82 9.61
C SER A 342 3.24 20.54 10.96
N ALA A 343 2.68 19.94 12.00
CA ALA A 343 2.66 20.52 13.35
C ALA A 343 4.06 20.62 13.99
N THR A 344 5.00 19.76 13.59
CA THR A 344 6.35 19.68 14.15
C THR A 344 7.44 20.29 13.26
N ALA A 345 7.10 20.73 12.04
CA ALA A 345 8.05 21.24 11.05
C ALA A 345 8.88 22.45 11.55
N GLY A 346 8.29 23.32 12.39
CA GLY A 346 8.99 24.45 12.99
C GLY A 346 9.96 24.12 14.13
N ALA A 347 9.87 22.90 14.70
CA ALA A 347 10.71 22.46 15.81
C ALA A 347 11.74 21.42 15.34
N TRP A 348 11.30 20.23 14.97
CA TRP A 348 12.16 19.15 14.53
C TRP A 348 11.38 18.11 13.73
N ASN A 349 11.74 17.92 12.48
CA ASN A 349 11.05 17.01 11.56
C ASN A 349 11.19 15.52 11.93
N GLY A 350 12.13 15.17 12.82
CA GLY A 350 12.34 13.80 13.29
C GLY A 350 11.24 13.24 14.19
N TRP A 351 10.38 14.09 14.78
CA TRP A 351 9.31 13.64 15.69
C TRP A 351 8.42 12.56 15.12
N VAL A 352 8.10 12.63 13.84
CA VAL A 352 7.24 11.66 13.18
C VAL A 352 7.80 10.24 13.25
N TRP A 353 9.11 10.10 13.10
CA TRP A 353 9.82 8.81 13.19
C TRP A 353 9.89 8.31 14.64
N ILE A 354 10.12 9.21 15.60
CA ILE A 354 10.11 8.85 17.03
C ILE A 354 8.71 8.37 17.44
N VAL A 355 7.66 9.04 17.02
CA VAL A 355 6.28 8.58 17.28
C VAL A 355 6.05 7.21 16.65
N GLY A 356 6.46 6.99 15.40
CA GLY A 356 6.40 5.67 14.76
C GLY A 356 7.14 4.59 15.54
N ALA A 357 8.37 4.88 16.00
CA ALA A 357 9.16 3.96 16.82
C ALA A 357 8.49 3.66 18.18
N THR A 358 7.91 4.67 18.84
CA THR A 358 7.25 4.50 20.16
C THR A 358 5.96 3.70 20.06
N LEU A 359 5.23 3.77 18.94
CA LEU A 359 4.04 2.93 18.72
C LEU A 359 4.36 1.43 18.75
N TYR A 360 5.57 1.01 18.34
CA TYR A 360 5.99 -0.39 18.50
C TYR A 360 6.06 -0.81 19.97
N LEU A 361 6.40 0.10 20.89
CA LEU A 361 6.46 -0.21 22.32
C LEU A 361 5.07 -0.56 22.88
N ILE A 362 4.01 0.03 22.33
CA ILE A 362 2.62 -0.27 22.70
C ILE A 362 2.26 -1.73 22.36
N CYS A 363 2.86 -2.30 21.32
CA CYS A 363 2.62 -3.68 20.92
C CYS A 363 3.29 -4.70 21.89
N LEU A 364 4.36 -4.33 22.61
CA LEU A 364 5.12 -5.26 23.44
C LEU A 364 4.29 -5.88 24.59
N PRO A 365 3.55 -5.10 25.43
CA PRO A 365 2.73 -5.68 26.49
C PRO A 365 1.61 -6.57 25.95
N ILE A 366 1.09 -6.24 24.76
CA ILE A 366 0.05 -7.03 24.09
C ILE A 366 0.64 -8.40 23.71
N LEU A 367 1.82 -8.42 23.11
CA LEU A 367 2.50 -9.64 22.68
C LEU A 367 3.05 -10.48 23.84
N ARG A 368 3.22 -9.92 25.04
CA ARG A 368 3.66 -10.68 26.22
C ARG A 368 2.61 -11.60 26.79
N ARG A 369 1.33 -11.30 26.57
CA ARG A 369 0.23 -12.15 27.06
C ARG A 369 0.26 -13.49 26.32
N PRO A 370 0.12 -14.62 27.03
CA PRO A 370 -0.07 -15.90 26.37
C PRO A 370 -1.39 -15.83 25.60
N PHE A 371 -1.34 -16.07 24.30
CA PHE A 371 -2.56 -16.23 23.52
C PHE A 371 -3.13 -17.59 23.88
N ALA A 372 -4.38 -17.62 24.33
CA ALA A 372 -5.07 -18.88 24.56
C ALA A 372 -5.15 -19.59 23.19
N THR A 373 -4.37 -20.65 23.02
CA THR A 373 -4.53 -21.59 21.93
C THR A 373 -5.91 -22.24 22.12
N SER A 374 -6.92 -21.68 21.46
CA SER A 374 -8.20 -22.37 21.34
C SER A 374 -7.95 -23.56 20.40
N LEU A 375 -7.81 -24.73 21.02
CA LEU A 375 -7.90 -26.04 20.37
C LEU A 375 -9.21 -26.19 19.59
#